data_dd4e9dfde2108661ffbe1b4f6ba524bf
#
_entry.id   dd4e9dfde2108661ffbe1b4f6ba524bf
#
_cell.length_a   1.000
_cell.length_b   1.000
_cell.length_c   1.000
_cell.angle_alpha   90.00
_cell.angle_beta   90.00
_cell.angle_gamma   90.00
#
_symmetry.space_group_name_H-M   'P 1'
#
loop_
_entity.id
_entity.type
_entity.pdbx_description
1 polymer ?
#
loop_
_entity_poly.entity_id
_entity_poly.type
_entity_poly.pdbx_seq_one_letter_code
_entity_poly.pdbx_strand_id
1 'polypeptide(L)'
;TIGYSSAASDVYKRNANGKATTDPGEYIYDYEGTRLSNNGRDAIAETEFNQRELVRVNQTGHTYLTLTPVEGLNLTANYSINNIDYRRKVYENPYVGDGTAGPGRLNQMSTRTLTQTFNQLITYSKSIGNHNFDVLLGHENYSYKYEYLYGMKTQETVSGMYEFGNFVNISSLSSYTNTYKKEGYFGRINYDYAHKYYASLSYRHDGSSRFAKENRWGNFWSFGAGWRISEEAFMKDVKWVNNLKLRASYGETGNDNILDSDGDPDYYPYQTLYGLGYKNGSEAGANFTVIANHSLKCETQISTDIALEFGLFDRLTGTIEYFKKDSKDLLFDVSQPASVGVTSIIQNIGKVTNSGVEIELDYNAFKNKDWSVSVGANATFVKNKIKNLPATMKENGYISGSKKWLEGKSIYEFWLRQWHGVDPQTGDGLYVADVSKYNQGNIGTGDGNITQSQFDEYK
;
A
#
# COMPACT_ATOMS: atom_id res chain seq x y z
N THR A 1 13.66 -12.10 19.91
CA THR A 1 14.20 -13.36 20.46
C THR A 1 13.01 -14.16 20.92
N ILE A 2 12.52 -15.11 20.12
CA ILE A 2 11.51 -16.07 20.54
C ILE A 2 12.26 -17.08 21.40
N GLY A 3 12.00 -17.07 22.70
CA GLY A 3 12.54 -18.05 23.62
C GLY A 3 11.91 -19.39 23.33
N TYR A 4 12.64 -20.28 22.68
CA TYR A 4 12.30 -21.70 22.65
C TYR A 4 12.44 -22.24 24.08
N SER A 5 11.38 -22.86 24.61
CA SER A 5 11.47 -23.53 25.90
C SER A 5 12.55 -24.63 25.80
N SER A 6 13.41 -24.74 26.81
CA SER A 6 14.49 -25.72 26.89
C SER A 6 14.02 -27.19 26.68
N ALA A 7 12.74 -27.45 26.98
CA ALA A 7 12.13 -28.76 26.75
C ALA A 7 12.00 -29.16 25.26
N ALA A 8 11.83 -28.20 24.35
CA ALA A 8 11.77 -28.49 22.92
C ALA A 8 13.14 -28.83 22.32
N SER A 9 14.23 -28.27 22.85
CA SER A 9 15.58 -28.55 22.37
C SER A 9 16.10 -29.94 22.77
N ASP A 10 15.63 -30.49 23.89
CA ASP A 10 16.09 -31.79 24.39
C ASP A 10 15.48 -32.98 23.63
N VAL A 11 14.30 -32.82 23.04
CA VAL A 11 13.63 -33.88 22.25
C VAL A 11 14.37 -34.15 20.94
N TYR A 12 15.06 -33.16 20.39
CA TYR A 12 15.74 -33.25 19.09
C TYR A 12 17.22 -33.65 19.17
N LYS A 13 17.80 -33.65 20.37
CA LYS A 13 19.23 -33.96 20.59
C LYS A 13 19.42 -35.30 21.26
N ARG A 14 18.72 -36.35 20.77
CA ARG A 14 18.86 -37.72 21.26
C ARG A 14 19.56 -38.59 20.22
N ASN A 15 20.45 -39.46 20.67
CA ASN A 15 21.07 -40.49 19.82
C ASN A 15 20.15 -41.73 19.66
N ALA A 16 20.57 -42.71 18.86
CA ALA A 16 19.85 -43.95 18.59
C ALA A 16 19.41 -44.70 19.85
N ASN A 17 20.07 -44.49 20.99
CA ASN A 17 19.76 -45.10 22.29
C ASN A 17 18.80 -44.24 23.14
N GLY A 18 18.24 -43.18 22.59
CA GLY A 18 17.35 -42.25 23.31
C GLY A 18 18.05 -41.33 24.33
N LYS A 19 19.37 -41.33 24.39
CA LYS A 19 20.17 -40.44 25.28
C LYS A 19 20.37 -39.08 24.65
N ALA A 20 20.33 -38.02 25.46
CA ALA A 20 20.69 -36.70 25.03
C ALA A 20 22.15 -36.69 24.50
N THR A 21 22.36 -36.02 23.36
CA THR A 21 23.68 -35.87 22.74
C THR A 21 23.86 -34.42 22.27
N THR A 22 25.09 -33.96 22.25
CA THR A 22 25.49 -32.67 21.69
C THR A 22 26.21 -32.83 20.34
N ASP A 23 26.40 -34.08 19.89
CA ASP A 23 27.03 -34.38 18.62
C ASP A 23 25.96 -34.35 17.50
N PRO A 24 26.05 -33.39 16.53
CA PRO A 24 25.11 -33.30 15.42
C PRO A 24 25.02 -34.56 14.55
N GLY A 25 26.12 -35.34 14.45
CA GLY A 25 26.17 -36.61 13.71
C GLY A 25 25.37 -37.74 14.34
N GLU A 26 25.01 -37.61 15.61
CA GLU A 26 24.24 -38.60 16.35
C GLU A 26 22.73 -38.24 16.49
N TYR A 27 22.29 -37.06 15.97
CA TYR A 27 20.89 -36.66 16.11
C TYR A 27 19.94 -37.59 15.37
N ILE A 28 18.90 -38.04 16.08
CA ILE A 28 17.77 -38.74 15.49
C ILE A 28 16.56 -37.86 15.51
N TYR A 29 16.00 -37.66 14.33
CA TYR A 29 14.78 -36.87 14.15
C TYR A 29 13.57 -37.79 14.31
N ASP A 30 12.63 -37.41 15.18
CA ASP A 30 11.37 -38.10 15.34
C ASP A 30 10.38 -37.67 14.25
N TYR A 31 10.32 -38.48 13.19
CA TYR A 31 9.43 -38.22 12.06
C TYR A 31 7.99 -38.72 12.31
N GLU A 32 7.77 -39.63 13.24
CA GLU A 32 6.48 -40.28 13.48
C GLU A 32 5.77 -39.75 14.76
N GLY A 33 6.47 -39.03 15.61
CA GLY A 33 5.97 -38.54 16.88
C GLY A 33 4.84 -37.50 16.76
N THR A 34 3.81 -37.65 17.57
CA THR A 34 2.75 -36.66 17.72
C THR A 34 3.31 -35.45 18.51
N ARG A 35 3.47 -34.30 17.88
CA ARG A 35 3.96 -33.11 18.50
C ARG A 35 2.79 -32.23 18.93
N LEU A 36 2.78 -31.83 20.19
CA LEU A 36 1.75 -30.94 20.76
C LEU A 36 1.87 -29.48 20.30
N SER A 37 3.01 -29.12 19.73
CA SER A 37 3.28 -27.77 19.22
C SER A 37 3.56 -27.78 17.73
N ASN A 38 3.30 -26.65 17.05
CA ASN A 38 3.61 -26.44 15.64
C ASN A 38 2.94 -27.44 14.68
N ASN A 39 1.71 -27.88 15.00
CA ASN A 39 0.91 -28.77 14.16
C ASN A 39 1.64 -30.06 13.72
N GLY A 40 2.47 -30.63 14.58
CA GLY A 40 3.23 -31.85 14.30
C GLY A 40 4.47 -31.67 13.42
N ARG A 41 4.86 -30.42 13.07
CA ARG A 41 6.03 -30.14 12.24
C ARG A 41 7.33 -30.22 13.04
N ASP A 42 8.39 -30.70 12.41
CA ASP A 42 9.74 -30.70 12.94
C ASP A 42 10.58 -29.58 12.34
N ALA A 43 10.60 -28.43 13.03
CA ALA A 43 11.29 -27.24 12.54
C ALA A 43 12.82 -27.41 12.38
N ILE A 44 13.44 -28.28 13.18
CA ILE A 44 14.88 -28.57 13.10
C ILE A 44 15.16 -29.43 11.88
N ALA A 45 14.45 -30.54 11.72
CA ALA A 45 14.60 -31.44 10.59
C ALA A 45 14.22 -30.73 9.27
N GLU A 46 13.17 -29.93 9.26
CA GLU A 46 12.83 -29.13 8.08
C GLU A 46 13.94 -28.13 7.72
N THR A 47 14.58 -27.49 8.71
CA THR A 47 15.67 -26.54 8.46
C THR A 47 16.92 -27.25 7.94
N GLU A 48 17.17 -28.47 8.38
CA GLU A 48 18.35 -29.23 7.98
C GLU A 48 18.20 -29.89 6.59
N PHE A 49 17.00 -30.43 6.29
CA PHE A 49 16.77 -31.18 5.07
C PHE A 49 16.19 -30.35 3.93
N ASN A 50 15.49 -29.26 4.22
CA ASN A 50 14.95 -28.37 3.20
C ASN A 50 16.03 -27.41 2.72
N GLN A 51 15.93 -27.02 1.45
CA GLN A 51 16.82 -26.00 0.88
C GLN A 51 16.02 -24.85 0.30
N ARG A 52 16.48 -23.65 0.57
CA ARG A 52 15.95 -22.43 -0.01
C ARG A 52 17.07 -21.57 -0.52
N GLU A 53 17.07 -21.37 -1.82
CA GLU A 53 17.99 -20.45 -2.50
C GLU A 53 17.19 -19.27 -3.07
N LEU A 54 17.69 -18.07 -2.87
CA LEU A 54 17.10 -16.85 -3.36
C LEU A 54 18.20 -15.97 -3.94
N VAL A 55 18.09 -15.67 -5.23
CA VAL A 55 19.02 -14.80 -5.94
C VAL A 55 18.24 -13.59 -6.45
N ARG A 56 18.67 -12.40 -6.09
CA ARG A 56 18.13 -11.15 -6.59
C ARG A 56 19.26 -10.31 -7.18
N VAL A 57 19.11 -10.00 -8.46
CA VAL A 57 20.04 -9.10 -9.17
C VAL A 57 19.26 -7.83 -9.52
N ASN A 58 19.77 -6.70 -9.06
CA ASN A 58 19.21 -5.40 -9.36
C ASN A 58 20.23 -4.59 -10.17
N GLN A 59 19.83 -4.14 -11.36
CA GLN A 59 20.64 -3.36 -12.28
C GLN A 59 19.94 -2.03 -12.53
N THR A 60 20.50 -0.96 -12.01
CA THR A 60 19.95 0.40 -12.19
C THR A 60 20.95 1.23 -13.01
N GLY A 61 20.43 1.86 -14.06
CA GLY A 61 21.18 2.81 -14.88
C GLY A 61 20.42 4.13 -14.99
N HIS A 62 21.16 5.21 -14.95
CA HIS A 62 20.63 6.55 -15.20
C HIS A 62 21.64 7.31 -16.07
N THR A 63 21.14 7.96 -17.13
CA THR A 63 21.91 8.84 -17.98
C THR A 63 21.12 10.10 -18.30
N TYR A 64 21.81 11.20 -18.47
CA TYR A 64 21.17 12.44 -18.85
C TYR A 64 22.07 13.26 -19.76
N LEU A 65 21.44 14.10 -20.56
CA LEU A 65 22.07 15.12 -21.39
C LEU A 65 21.41 16.46 -21.11
N THR A 66 22.21 17.48 -20.78
CA THR A 66 21.73 18.85 -20.64
C THR A 66 22.44 19.76 -21.62
N LEU A 67 21.68 20.53 -22.36
CA LEU A 67 22.16 21.59 -23.26
C LEU A 67 21.71 22.93 -22.69
N THR A 68 22.62 23.91 -22.66
CA THR A 68 22.34 25.28 -22.22
C THR A 68 22.58 26.23 -23.41
N PRO A 69 21.59 26.36 -24.33
CA PRO A 69 21.77 27.19 -25.54
C PRO A 69 21.97 28.65 -25.31
N VAL A 70 21.30 29.16 -24.28
CA VAL A 70 21.41 30.56 -23.80
C VAL A 70 21.34 30.59 -22.29
N GLU A 71 21.83 31.65 -21.67
CA GLU A 71 21.80 31.81 -20.21
C GLU A 71 20.38 31.70 -19.64
N GLY A 72 20.24 30.88 -18.63
CA GLY A 72 18.96 30.57 -17.96
C GLY A 72 18.11 29.50 -18.62
N LEU A 73 18.36 29.09 -19.89
CA LEU A 73 17.61 28.05 -20.59
C LEU A 73 18.39 26.75 -20.59
N ASN A 74 17.79 25.70 -20.00
CA ASN A 74 18.32 24.35 -20.07
C ASN A 74 17.32 23.40 -20.75
N LEU A 75 17.84 22.56 -21.64
CA LEU A 75 17.12 21.46 -22.28
C LEU A 75 17.73 20.16 -21.75
N THR A 76 16.95 19.37 -21.04
CA THR A 76 17.46 18.15 -20.41
C THR A 76 16.68 16.95 -20.89
N ALA A 77 17.39 15.90 -21.29
CA ALA A 77 16.84 14.58 -21.57
C ALA A 77 17.41 13.59 -20.55
N ASN A 78 16.55 12.89 -19.79
CA ASN A 78 16.92 11.90 -18.80
C ASN A 78 16.38 10.54 -19.20
N TYR A 79 17.19 9.51 -19.10
CA TYR A 79 16.76 8.12 -19.25
C TYR A 79 17.19 7.30 -18.06
N SER A 80 16.23 6.62 -17.46
CA SER A 80 16.46 5.71 -16.34
C SER A 80 15.94 4.32 -16.67
N ILE A 81 16.72 3.30 -16.32
CA ILE A 81 16.36 1.89 -16.44
C ILE A 81 16.61 1.20 -15.11
N ASN A 82 15.66 0.38 -14.68
CA ASN A 82 15.82 -0.52 -13.54
C ASN A 82 15.34 -1.92 -13.95
N ASN A 83 16.24 -2.89 -13.91
CA ASN A 83 15.97 -4.29 -14.17
C ASN A 83 16.22 -5.11 -12.91
N ILE A 84 15.20 -5.80 -12.42
CA ILE A 84 15.28 -6.66 -11.25
C ILE A 84 14.97 -8.08 -11.71
N ASP A 85 15.97 -8.95 -11.65
CA ASP A 85 15.82 -10.38 -11.84
C ASP A 85 15.81 -11.06 -10.47
N TYR A 86 14.75 -11.81 -10.18
CA TYR A 86 14.58 -12.55 -8.95
C TYR A 86 14.35 -14.02 -9.26
N ARG A 87 15.15 -14.89 -8.64
CA ARG A 87 15.02 -16.33 -8.75
C ARG A 87 14.94 -16.94 -7.37
N ARG A 88 13.97 -17.81 -7.18
CA ARG A 88 13.78 -18.56 -5.95
C ARG A 88 13.69 -20.04 -6.29
N LYS A 89 14.50 -20.86 -5.61
CA LYS A 89 14.44 -22.33 -5.63
C LYS A 89 14.15 -22.78 -4.21
N VAL A 90 13.13 -23.61 -4.01
CA VAL A 90 12.77 -24.19 -2.71
C VAL A 90 12.58 -25.68 -2.89
N TYR A 91 13.38 -26.43 -2.18
CA TYR A 91 13.23 -27.88 -2.03
C TYR A 91 12.70 -28.19 -0.64
N GLU A 92 11.72 -29.05 -0.57
CA GLU A 92 11.13 -29.59 0.65
C GLU A 92 11.25 -31.11 0.62
N ASN A 93 11.85 -31.64 1.68
CA ASN A 93 12.23 -33.05 1.78
C ASN A 93 11.02 -33.97 1.91
N PRO A 94 11.16 -35.29 1.58
CA PRO A 94 10.05 -36.24 1.65
C PRO A 94 9.74 -36.77 3.07
N TYR A 95 10.52 -36.38 4.08
CA TYR A 95 10.45 -37.02 5.40
C TYR A 95 9.64 -36.22 6.43
N VAL A 96 9.72 -34.87 6.38
CA VAL A 96 9.04 -33.98 7.34
C VAL A 96 8.47 -32.76 6.64
N GLY A 97 7.42 -32.18 7.22
CA GLY A 97 6.80 -30.96 6.73
C GLY A 97 5.99 -31.11 5.45
N ASP A 98 5.88 -30.05 4.68
CA ASP A 98 4.99 -29.98 3.51
C ASP A 98 5.42 -30.88 2.34
N GLY A 99 6.69 -31.28 2.28
CA GLY A 99 7.21 -32.14 1.24
C GLY A 99 6.75 -33.60 1.36
N THR A 100 6.24 -34.02 2.52
CA THR A 100 5.78 -35.41 2.78
C THR A 100 4.58 -35.78 1.94
N ALA A 101 3.69 -34.86 1.64
CA ALA A 101 2.46 -35.08 0.88
C ALA A 101 2.70 -35.55 -0.57
N GLY A 102 3.88 -35.30 -1.12
CA GLY A 102 4.23 -35.72 -2.48
C GLY A 102 5.70 -36.09 -2.57
N PRO A 103 6.16 -37.21 -1.96
CA PRO A 103 7.51 -37.59 -1.57
C PRO A 103 8.64 -36.70 -2.14
N GLY A 104 8.91 -35.59 -1.45
CA GLY A 104 9.78 -34.51 -1.91
C GLY A 104 9.09 -33.53 -2.87
N ARG A 105 9.35 -32.25 -2.70
CA ARG A 105 8.77 -31.16 -3.51
C ARG A 105 9.84 -30.13 -3.88
N LEU A 106 9.90 -29.80 -5.17
CA LEU A 106 10.75 -28.74 -5.69
C LEU A 106 9.88 -27.67 -6.35
N ASN A 107 10.03 -26.43 -5.94
CA ASN A 107 9.47 -25.30 -6.66
C ASN A 107 10.56 -24.30 -7.08
N GLN A 108 10.41 -23.77 -8.27
CA GLN A 108 11.26 -22.71 -8.81
C GLN A 108 10.39 -21.58 -9.32
N MET A 109 10.78 -20.35 -9.00
CA MET A 109 10.13 -19.14 -9.45
C MET A 109 11.19 -18.21 -10.04
N SER A 110 10.89 -17.66 -11.19
CA SER A 110 11.68 -16.61 -11.82
C SER A 110 10.78 -15.43 -12.12
N THR A 111 11.16 -14.26 -11.66
CA THR A 111 10.48 -13.02 -12.04
C THR A 111 11.49 -12.02 -12.59
N ARG A 112 11.06 -11.25 -13.58
CA ARG A 112 11.81 -10.12 -14.10
C ARG A 112 10.94 -8.88 -14.11
N THR A 113 11.44 -7.83 -13.49
CA THR A 113 10.78 -6.51 -13.48
C THR A 113 11.67 -5.53 -14.23
N LEU A 114 11.17 -5.02 -15.34
CA LEU A 114 11.84 -3.98 -16.12
C LEU A 114 11.04 -2.68 -16.05
N THR A 115 11.66 -1.64 -15.49
CA THR A 115 11.11 -0.29 -15.42
C THR A 115 11.99 0.67 -16.21
N GLN A 116 11.38 1.47 -17.07
CA GLN A 116 12.06 2.48 -17.87
C GLN A 116 11.32 3.81 -17.74
N THR A 117 12.07 4.89 -17.57
CA THR A 117 11.54 6.25 -17.54
C THR A 117 12.35 7.14 -18.46
N PHE A 118 11.67 7.88 -19.31
CA PHE A 118 12.29 8.86 -20.19
C PHE A 118 11.60 10.21 -20.02
N ASN A 119 12.38 11.23 -19.63
CA ASN A 119 11.90 12.58 -19.39
C ASN A 119 12.62 13.57 -20.30
N GLN A 120 11.88 14.50 -20.89
CA GLN A 120 12.39 15.68 -21.57
C GLN A 120 11.91 16.90 -20.82
N LEU A 121 12.84 17.77 -20.44
CA LEU A 121 12.58 18.95 -19.62
C LEU A 121 13.15 20.20 -20.30
N ILE A 122 12.36 21.24 -20.29
CA ILE A 122 12.80 22.60 -20.64
C ILE A 122 12.65 23.44 -19.38
N THR A 123 13.74 24.01 -18.91
CA THR A 123 13.71 24.95 -17.77
C THR A 123 14.26 26.30 -18.21
N TYR A 124 13.59 27.36 -17.78
CA TYR A 124 14.04 28.73 -18.02
C TYR A 124 13.91 29.52 -16.74
N SER A 125 15.03 30.08 -16.30
CA SER A 125 15.10 30.94 -15.11
C SER A 125 15.64 32.33 -15.50
N LYS A 126 14.93 33.39 -15.06
CA LYS A 126 15.29 34.76 -15.37
C LYS A 126 14.94 35.69 -14.20
N SER A 127 15.90 36.58 -13.87
CA SER A 127 15.69 37.70 -12.95
C SER A 127 15.75 39.01 -13.70
N ILE A 128 14.75 39.88 -13.51
CA ILE A 128 14.67 41.19 -14.11
C ILE A 128 14.32 42.20 -12.99
N GLY A 129 15.32 42.89 -12.47
CA GLY A 129 15.14 43.74 -11.30
C GLY A 129 14.66 42.94 -10.09
N ASN A 130 13.48 43.26 -9.56
CA ASN A 130 12.87 42.57 -8.44
C ASN A 130 11.97 41.37 -8.86
N HIS A 131 11.87 41.05 -10.14
CA HIS A 131 11.03 39.99 -10.66
C HIS A 131 11.88 38.76 -10.96
N ASN A 132 11.55 37.65 -10.35
CA ASN A 132 12.18 36.33 -10.60
C ASN A 132 11.15 35.36 -11.18
N PHE A 133 11.52 34.73 -12.29
CA PHE A 133 10.70 33.74 -13.00
C PHE A 133 11.47 32.44 -13.12
N ASP A 134 10.78 31.34 -12.84
CA ASP A 134 11.26 29.99 -13.09
C ASP A 134 10.14 29.22 -13.79
N VAL A 135 10.42 28.76 -15.01
CA VAL A 135 9.47 28.03 -15.86
C VAL A 135 10.01 26.66 -16.16
N LEU A 136 9.19 25.65 -15.98
CA LEU A 136 9.46 24.27 -16.35
C LEU A 136 8.37 23.78 -17.30
N LEU A 137 8.77 23.19 -18.41
CA LEU A 137 7.91 22.37 -19.27
C LEU A 137 8.51 20.96 -19.33
N GLY A 138 7.69 19.94 -19.32
CA GLY A 138 8.17 18.59 -19.32
C GLY A 138 7.24 17.61 -20.01
N HIS A 139 7.84 16.55 -20.53
CA HIS A 139 7.19 15.36 -21.00
C HIS A 139 7.85 14.15 -20.33
N GLU A 140 7.06 13.21 -19.84
CA GLU A 140 7.51 11.98 -19.19
C GLU A 140 6.85 10.78 -19.83
N ASN A 141 7.64 9.74 -20.10
CA ASN A 141 7.18 8.44 -20.50
C ASN A 141 7.69 7.39 -19.54
N TYR A 142 6.79 6.59 -18.98
CA TYR A 142 7.08 5.51 -18.04
C TYR A 142 6.59 4.19 -18.61
N SER A 143 7.43 3.16 -18.53
CA SER A 143 7.10 1.79 -18.92
C SER A 143 7.52 0.81 -17.85
N TYR A 144 6.61 -0.08 -17.51
CA TYR A 144 6.81 -1.18 -16.55
C TYR A 144 6.42 -2.48 -17.24
N LYS A 145 7.27 -3.51 -17.09
CA LYS A 145 7.01 -4.88 -17.53
C LYS A 145 7.40 -5.83 -16.41
N TYR A 146 6.48 -6.71 -16.04
CA TYR A 146 6.69 -7.78 -15.08
C TYR A 146 6.45 -9.12 -15.75
N GLU A 147 7.43 -10.01 -15.71
CA GLU A 147 7.38 -11.36 -16.24
C GLU A 147 7.48 -12.33 -15.06
N TYR A 148 6.58 -13.30 -15.02
CA TYR A 148 6.51 -14.32 -13.98
C TYR A 148 6.54 -15.69 -14.62
N LEU A 149 7.35 -16.58 -14.06
CA LEU A 149 7.41 -18.00 -14.38
C LEU A 149 7.53 -18.78 -13.08
N TYR A 150 6.67 -19.77 -12.90
CA TYR A 150 6.65 -20.67 -11.75
C TYR A 150 6.43 -22.09 -12.16
N GLY A 151 7.16 -23.01 -11.53
CA GLY A 151 6.94 -24.45 -11.64
C GLY A 151 7.07 -25.12 -10.30
N MET A 152 6.26 -26.17 -10.07
CA MET A 152 6.35 -27.05 -8.93
C MET A 152 6.20 -28.49 -9.38
N LYS A 153 7.15 -29.35 -8.96
CA LYS A 153 7.10 -30.79 -9.17
C LYS A 153 7.27 -31.52 -7.83
N THR A 154 6.70 -32.71 -7.76
CA THR A 154 6.77 -33.59 -6.59
C THR A 154 7.25 -34.98 -6.98
N GLN A 155 7.52 -35.81 -5.99
CA GLN A 155 8.04 -37.16 -6.10
C GLN A 155 9.46 -37.18 -6.68
N GLU A 156 10.44 -36.96 -5.79
CA GLU A 156 11.85 -37.05 -6.15
C GLU A 156 12.27 -38.49 -6.45
N THR A 157 13.19 -38.69 -7.38
CA THR A 157 13.75 -39.97 -7.76
C THR A 157 14.99 -40.29 -6.95
N VAL A 158 15.88 -39.34 -6.77
CA VAL A 158 17.16 -39.45 -6.07
C VAL A 158 17.33 -38.26 -5.14
N SER A 159 17.66 -38.50 -3.87
CA SER A 159 17.96 -37.46 -2.91
C SER A 159 19.21 -36.64 -3.29
N GLY A 160 19.18 -35.33 -3.02
CA GLY A 160 20.30 -34.42 -3.24
C GLY A 160 20.41 -33.82 -4.65
N MET A 161 19.47 -34.08 -5.55
CA MET A 161 19.40 -33.49 -6.89
C MET A 161 18.19 -32.51 -7.00
N TYR A 162 18.46 -31.21 -6.88
CA TYR A 162 17.42 -30.17 -6.80
C TYR A 162 17.15 -29.51 -8.16
N GLU A 163 16.86 -30.38 -9.17
CA GLU A 163 16.47 -29.96 -10.52
C GLU A 163 15.17 -30.66 -10.94
N PHE A 164 14.31 -29.97 -11.72
CA PHE A 164 13.02 -30.51 -12.15
C PHE A 164 13.08 -31.87 -12.86
N GLY A 165 14.21 -32.18 -13.50
CA GLY A 165 14.45 -33.49 -14.12
C GLY A 165 14.42 -34.66 -13.16
N ASN A 166 14.70 -34.42 -11.87
CA ASN A 166 14.68 -35.43 -10.81
C ASN A 166 13.29 -35.70 -10.21
N PHE A 167 12.27 -34.92 -10.58
CA PHE A 167 10.91 -35.03 -10.02
C PHE A 167 9.92 -35.50 -11.07
N VAL A 168 9.06 -36.45 -10.70
CA VAL A 168 8.17 -37.14 -11.64
C VAL A 168 6.92 -36.33 -11.96
N ASN A 169 6.18 -35.89 -10.93
CA ASN A 169 4.85 -35.31 -11.11
C ASN A 169 4.89 -33.80 -11.20
N ILE A 170 4.23 -33.23 -12.22
CA ILE A 170 3.98 -31.79 -12.31
C ILE A 170 2.80 -31.48 -11.39
N SER A 171 3.03 -30.64 -10.37
CA SER A 171 2.00 -30.19 -9.44
C SER A 171 1.43 -28.83 -9.82
N SER A 172 2.28 -27.92 -10.31
CA SER A 172 1.86 -26.61 -10.79
C SER A 172 2.81 -26.08 -11.85
N LEU A 173 2.25 -25.39 -12.83
CA LEU A 173 3.01 -24.64 -13.82
C LEU A 173 2.22 -23.38 -14.17
N SER A 174 2.85 -22.21 -14.09
CA SER A 174 2.19 -20.93 -14.34
C SER A 174 3.17 -19.91 -14.91
N SER A 175 2.69 -19.08 -15.82
CA SER A 175 3.44 -17.93 -16.32
C SER A 175 2.49 -16.83 -16.77
N TYR A 176 2.90 -15.58 -16.59
CA TYR A 176 2.18 -14.42 -17.11
C TYR A 176 3.09 -13.22 -17.25
N THR A 177 2.63 -12.24 -17.98
CA THR A 177 3.30 -10.96 -18.17
C THR A 177 2.33 -9.82 -17.92
N ASN A 178 2.68 -8.92 -17.04
CA ASN A 178 1.96 -7.68 -16.80
C ASN A 178 2.72 -6.50 -17.40
N THR A 179 2.00 -5.58 -18.02
CA THR A 179 2.56 -4.35 -18.57
C THR A 179 1.77 -3.14 -18.10
N TYR A 180 2.51 -2.07 -17.84
CA TYR A 180 1.92 -0.83 -17.41
C TYR A 180 2.69 0.35 -18.00
N LYS A 181 1.97 1.35 -18.51
CA LYS A 181 2.56 2.54 -19.13
C LYS A 181 1.86 3.79 -18.64
N LYS A 182 2.66 4.84 -18.45
CA LYS A 182 2.20 6.21 -18.24
C LYS A 182 2.85 7.15 -19.23
N GLU A 183 2.15 8.21 -19.53
CA GLU A 183 2.65 9.33 -20.31
C GLU A 183 2.10 10.62 -19.69
N GLY A 184 2.95 11.62 -19.53
CA GLY A 184 2.56 12.88 -18.88
C GLY A 184 3.19 14.10 -19.55
N TYR A 185 2.38 15.12 -19.75
CA TYR A 185 2.79 16.45 -20.18
C TYR A 185 2.56 17.42 -19.02
N PHE A 186 3.55 18.19 -18.66
CA PHE A 186 3.43 19.08 -17.51
C PHE A 186 4.18 20.38 -17.65
N GLY A 187 3.69 21.39 -16.94
CA GLY A 187 4.33 22.68 -16.85
C GLY A 187 4.18 23.28 -15.46
N ARG A 188 5.15 24.10 -15.06
CA ARG A 188 5.13 24.88 -13.83
C ARG A 188 5.74 26.23 -14.06
N ILE A 189 5.14 27.24 -13.48
CA ILE A 189 5.66 28.61 -13.40
C ILE A 189 5.74 28.98 -11.93
N ASN A 190 6.92 29.37 -11.48
CA ASN A 190 7.12 30.03 -10.20
C ASN A 190 7.49 31.50 -10.48
N TYR A 191 6.89 32.35 -9.70
CA TYR A 191 7.15 33.80 -9.76
C TYR A 191 7.34 34.34 -8.35
N ASP A 192 8.34 35.18 -8.19
CA ASP A 192 8.52 35.94 -6.98
C ASP A 192 8.79 37.43 -7.33
N TYR A 193 8.20 38.31 -6.52
CA TYR A 193 8.45 39.73 -6.58
C TYR A 193 9.12 40.23 -5.31
N ALA A 194 10.34 40.77 -5.47
CA ALA A 194 11.14 41.36 -4.38
C ALA A 194 11.33 40.40 -3.16
N HIS A 195 11.23 39.10 -3.34
CA HIS A 195 11.21 38.07 -2.28
C HIS A 195 10.14 38.27 -1.21
N LYS A 196 9.06 38.99 -1.57
CA LYS A 196 7.92 39.28 -0.70
C LYS A 196 6.66 38.53 -1.13
N TYR A 197 6.36 38.56 -2.42
CA TYR A 197 5.16 37.97 -2.98
C TYR A 197 5.56 36.83 -3.89
N TYR A 198 4.99 35.67 -3.61
CA TYR A 198 5.26 34.40 -4.31
C TYR A 198 4.00 33.91 -4.97
N ALA A 199 4.09 33.41 -6.18
CA ALA A 199 3.04 32.69 -6.87
C ALA A 199 3.60 31.49 -7.59
N SER A 200 2.86 30.40 -7.57
CA SER A 200 3.18 29.20 -8.34
C SER A 200 1.93 28.68 -9.05
N LEU A 201 2.10 28.22 -10.27
CA LEU A 201 1.06 27.56 -11.05
C LEU A 201 1.65 26.29 -11.66
N SER A 202 0.99 25.17 -11.52
CA SER A 202 1.35 23.95 -12.23
C SER A 202 0.14 23.31 -12.91
N TYR A 203 0.42 22.61 -14.00
CA TYR A 203 -0.55 21.82 -14.75
C TYR A 203 0.08 20.52 -15.20
N ARG A 204 -0.66 19.42 -15.09
CA ARG A 204 -0.29 18.08 -15.61
C ARG A 204 -1.45 17.46 -16.38
N HIS A 205 -1.12 16.88 -17.50
CA HIS A 205 -1.99 16.04 -18.31
C HIS A 205 -1.38 14.65 -18.37
N ASP A 206 -1.93 13.72 -17.59
CA ASP A 206 -1.37 12.38 -17.39
C ASP A 206 -2.29 11.30 -17.97
N GLY A 207 -1.71 10.39 -18.73
CA GLY A 207 -2.36 9.20 -19.27
C GLY A 207 -1.86 7.93 -18.63
N SER A 208 -2.77 7.00 -18.32
CA SER A 208 -2.45 5.69 -17.75
C SER A 208 -3.05 4.56 -18.56
N SER A 209 -2.27 3.49 -18.78
CA SER A 209 -2.73 2.30 -19.51
C SER A 209 -3.75 1.47 -18.73
N ARG A 210 -4.01 1.78 -17.45
CA ARG A 210 -5.01 1.12 -16.61
C ARG A 210 -6.44 1.52 -16.96
N PHE A 211 -6.64 2.53 -17.80
CA PHE A 211 -7.95 3.03 -18.19
C PHE A 211 -8.22 2.87 -19.68
N ALA A 212 -9.48 2.76 -20.03
CA ALA A 212 -9.94 2.73 -21.43
C ALA A 212 -9.52 4.01 -22.16
N LYS A 213 -9.42 3.94 -23.49
CA LYS A 213 -8.89 5.03 -24.32
C LYS A 213 -9.60 6.36 -24.07
N GLU A 214 -10.91 6.31 -23.83
CA GLU A 214 -11.79 7.47 -23.62
C GLU A 214 -11.58 8.16 -22.29
N ASN A 215 -11.13 7.41 -21.26
CA ASN A 215 -10.97 7.88 -19.87
C ASN A 215 -9.52 7.82 -19.37
N ARG A 216 -8.59 7.58 -20.30
CA ARG A 216 -7.16 7.34 -20.00
C ARG A 216 -6.47 8.58 -19.45
N TRP A 217 -6.90 9.77 -19.88
CA TRP A 217 -6.23 11.03 -19.60
C TRP A 217 -6.92 11.80 -18.48
N GLY A 218 -6.14 12.25 -17.51
CA GLY A 218 -6.55 13.15 -16.44
C GLY A 218 -5.84 14.48 -16.53
N ASN A 219 -6.51 15.55 -16.06
CA ASN A 219 -5.97 16.89 -15.97
C ASN A 219 -5.88 17.29 -14.50
N PHE A 220 -4.70 17.75 -14.10
CA PHE A 220 -4.42 18.11 -12.70
C PHE A 220 -3.70 19.44 -12.69
N TRP A 221 -4.15 20.34 -11.81
CA TRP A 221 -3.56 21.67 -11.71
C TRP A 221 -3.39 22.07 -10.25
N SER A 222 -2.45 22.95 -10.00
CA SER A 222 -2.29 23.55 -8.67
C SER A 222 -1.90 25.00 -8.77
N PHE A 223 -2.32 25.75 -7.76
CA PHE A 223 -1.98 27.16 -7.55
C PHE A 223 -1.50 27.34 -6.11
N GLY A 224 -0.42 28.11 -5.95
CA GLY A 224 0.10 28.50 -4.64
C GLY A 224 0.40 29.99 -4.61
N ALA A 225 0.15 30.62 -3.46
CA ALA A 225 0.49 31.99 -3.20
C ALA A 225 1.18 32.12 -1.83
N GLY A 226 2.14 33.05 -1.73
CA GLY A 226 2.84 33.36 -0.49
C GLY A 226 3.09 34.86 -0.34
N TRP A 227 2.92 35.34 0.87
CA TRP A 227 3.20 36.70 1.24
C TRP A 227 4.11 36.74 2.46
N ARG A 228 5.31 37.24 2.26
CA ARG A 228 6.29 37.44 3.33
C ARG A 228 6.07 38.80 3.98
N ILE A 229 5.20 38.83 4.97
CA ILE A 229 4.72 40.01 5.69
C ILE A 229 5.88 40.73 6.38
N SER A 230 6.84 39.98 6.94
CA SER A 230 8.01 40.53 7.63
C SER A 230 8.88 41.42 6.76
N GLU A 231 8.82 41.32 5.42
CA GLU A 231 9.59 42.18 4.50
C GLU A 231 8.86 43.47 4.13
N GLU A 232 7.66 43.70 4.64
CA GLU A 232 6.89 44.88 4.35
C GLU A 232 7.41 46.12 5.12
N ALA A 233 7.19 47.31 4.55
CA ALA A 233 7.70 48.53 5.12
C ALA A 233 7.15 48.81 6.54
N PHE A 234 5.89 48.42 6.81
CA PHE A 234 5.25 48.60 8.10
C PHE A 234 5.76 47.61 9.18
N MET A 235 6.50 46.56 8.81
CA MET A 235 7.10 45.59 9.73
C MET A 235 8.54 45.93 10.12
N LYS A 236 9.19 46.90 9.46
CA LYS A 236 10.62 47.22 9.69
C LYS A 236 10.96 47.58 11.13
N ASP A 237 10.03 48.19 11.84
CA ASP A 237 10.22 48.60 13.23
C ASP A 237 9.84 47.49 14.25
N VAL A 238 9.27 46.40 13.79
CA VAL A 238 8.83 45.26 14.62
C VAL A 238 9.99 44.25 14.74
N LYS A 239 11.03 44.59 15.49
CA LYS A 239 12.31 43.84 15.57
C LYS A 239 12.19 42.46 16.19
N TRP A 240 11.13 42.18 16.92
CA TRP A 240 10.93 40.88 17.56
C TRP A 240 10.31 39.83 16.61
N VAL A 241 9.85 40.23 15.43
CA VAL A 241 9.39 39.36 14.33
C VAL A 241 10.50 39.25 13.30
N ASN A 242 11.15 38.08 13.24
CA ASN A 242 12.24 37.82 12.31
C ASN A 242 11.75 37.28 10.96
N ASN A 243 10.65 36.55 10.99
CA ASN A 243 9.97 36.03 9.82
C ASN A 243 8.45 35.96 10.09
N LEU A 244 7.68 36.41 9.13
CA LEU A 244 6.23 36.24 9.14
C LEU A 244 5.77 36.04 7.69
N LYS A 245 5.29 34.84 7.36
CA LYS A 245 4.88 34.51 6.01
C LYS A 245 3.53 33.78 6.04
N LEU A 246 2.59 34.28 5.31
CA LEU A 246 1.32 33.63 5.01
C LEU A 246 1.45 32.89 3.68
N ARG A 247 1.06 31.62 3.63
CA ARG A 247 0.96 30.86 2.38
C ARG A 247 -0.39 30.19 2.25
N ALA A 248 -0.84 30.03 1.03
CA ALA A 248 -2.02 29.27 0.69
C ALA A 248 -1.77 28.47 -0.59
N SER A 249 -2.30 27.28 -0.65
CA SER A 249 -2.27 26.46 -1.85
C SER A 249 -3.59 25.73 -2.09
N TYR A 250 -3.88 25.48 -3.34
CA TYR A 250 -4.96 24.65 -3.82
C TYR A 250 -4.43 23.81 -4.98
N GLY A 251 -4.72 22.50 -4.98
CA GLY A 251 -4.24 21.65 -6.06
C GLY A 251 -4.98 20.34 -6.15
N GLU A 252 -4.87 19.76 -7.33
CA GLU A 252 -5.43 18.46 -7.67
C GLU A 252 -4.31 17.49 -8.04
N THR A 253 -4.40 16.26 -7.55
CA THR A 253 -3.51 15.15 -7.91
C THR A 253 -4.33 13.93 -8.30
N GLY A 254 -3.89 13.20 -9.32
CA GLY A 254 -4.49 11.95 -9.75
C GLY A 254 -3.86 10.74 -9.07
N ASN A 255 -4.67 9.72 -8.81
CA ASN A 255 -4.23 8.40 -8.41
C ASN A 255 -4.81 7.35 -9.36
N ASP A 256 -3.96 6.58 -10.00
CA ASP A 256 -4.33 5.48 -10.89
C ASP A 256 -4.00 4.10 -10.30
N ASN A 257 -3.73 4.03 -8.99
CA ASN A 257 -3.44 2.77 -8.33
C ASN A 257 -4.73 2.02 -8.04
N ILE A 258 -5.05 1.05 -8.90
CA ILE A 258 -6.17 0.13 -8.74
C ILE A 258 -5.61 -1.18 -8.23
N LEU A 259 -6.22 -1.71 -7.17
CA LEU A 259 -5.89 -3.00 -6.58
C LEU A 259 -7.03 -3.98 -6.85
N ASP A 260 -6.67 -5.25 -7.01
CA ASP A 260 -7.63 -6.34 -7.05
C ASP A 260 -8.12 -6.76 -5.65
N SER A 261 -8.93 -7.80 -5.55
CA SER A 261 -9.47 -8.31 -4.27
C SER A 261 -8.41 -8.83 -3.31
N ASP A 262 -7.26 -9.22 -3.82
CA ASP A 262 -6.12 -9.73 -3.03
C ASP A 262 -5.16 -8.62 -2.58
N GLY A 263 -5.40 -7.40 -3.05
CA GLY A 263 -4.58 -6.22 -2.76
C GLY A 263 -3.38 -6.06 -3.70
N ASP A 264 -3.32 -6.84 -4.76
CA ASP A 264 -2.29 -6.74 -5.79
C ASP A 264 -2.67 -5.70 -6.88
N PRO A 265 -1.68 -5.08 -7.56
CA PRO A 265 -1.95 -4.11 -8.62
C PRO A 265 -2.73 -4.70 -9.78
N ASP A 266 -3.93 -4.18 -10.07
CA ASP A 266 -4.69 -4.50 -11.28
C ASP A 266 -4.21 -3.62 -12.45
N TYR A 267 -3.74 -4.26 -13.50
CA TYR A 267 -3.20 -3.59 -14.70
C TYR A 267 -4.23 -3.43 -15.82
N TYR A 268 -5.35 -4.17 -15.76
CA TYR A 268 -6.34 -4.23 -16.84
C TYR A 268 -7.80 -4.11 -16.34
N PRO A 269 -8.11 -3.28 -15.34
CA PRO A 269 -9.41 -3.27 -14.65
C PRO A 269 -10.58 -2.84 -15.54
N TYR A 270 -10.28 -2.23 -16.69
CA TYR A 270 -11.28 -1.79 -17.65
C TYR A 270 -11.63 -2.85 -18.71
N GLN A 271 -10.92 -4.00 -18.74
CA GLN A 271 -11.10 -5.05 -19.74
C GLN A 271 -11.92 -6.21 -19.20
N THR A 272 -12.68 -6.84 -20.08
CA THR A 272 -13.25 -8.16 -19.82
C THR A 272 -12.15 -9.21 -19.88
N LEU A 273 -11.94 -9.94 -18.79
CA LEU A 273 -10.90 -10.94 -18.69
C LEU A 273 -11.49 -12.35 -18.57
N TYR A 274 -10.78 -13.30 -19.15
CA TYR A 274 -11.10 -14.71 -19.11
C TYR A 274 -9.97 -15.48 -18.42
N GLY A 275 -10.33 -16.30 -17.44
CA GLY A 275 -9.43 -17.32 -16.91
C GLY A 275 -9.24 -18.44 -17.91
N LEU A 276 -7.99 -18.80 -18.17
CA LEU A 276 -7.60 -19.83 -19.11
C LEU A 276 -7.22 -21.13 -18.35
N GLY A 277 -7.10 -22.25 -19.09
CA GLY A 277 -6.66 -23.54 -18.51
C GLY A 277 -7.79 -24.38 -17.96
N TYR A 278 -9.02 -23.98 -18.12
CA TYR A 278 -10.18 -24.83 -17.82
C TYR A 278 -10.32 -25.96 -18.86
N LYS A 279 -10.91 -27.07 -18.45
CA LYS A 279 -11.16 -28.22 -19.33
C LYS A 279 -12.65 -28.53 -19.35
N ASN A 280 -13.15 -28.78 -20.56
CA ASN A 280 -14.47 -29.40 -20.79
C ASN A 280 -14.23 -30.77 -21.45
N GLY A 281 -14.13 -31.82 -20.62
CA GLY A 281 -13.63 -33.09 -21.07
C GLY A 281 -12.18 -33.04 -21.50
N SER A 282 -11.90 -33.32 -22.79
CA SER A 282 -10.57 -33.22 -23.40
C SER A 282 -10.28 -31.87 -24.05
N GLU A 283 -11.27 -30.99 -24.15
CA GLU A 283 -11.15 -29.70 -24.83
C GLU A 283 -10.71 -28.59 -23.86
N ALA A 284 -9.88 -27.69 -24.37
CA ALA A 284 -9.46 -26.49 -23.61
C ALA A 284 -10.62 -25.49 -23.53
N GLY A 285 -10.85 -24.97 -22.35
CA GLY A 285 -11.89 -24.00 -22.06
C GLY A 285 -11.37 -22.70 -21.46
N ALA A 286 -12.18 -21.67 -21.51
CA ALA A 286 -11.98 -20.40 -20.82
C ALA A 286 -13.22 -20.07 -20.00
N ASN A 287 -13.02 -19.51 -18.80
CA ASN A 287 -14.09 -19.04 -17.95
C ASN A 287 -14.01 -17.53 -17.81
N PHE A 288 -15.16 -16.91 -17.74
CA PHE A 288 -15.31 -15.47 -17.56
C PHE A 288 -14.96 -15.09 -16.11
N THR A 289 -14.04 -14.15 -15.93
CA THR A 289 -13.54 -13.77 -14.58
C THR A 289 -13.82 -12.33 -14.20
N VAL A 290 -13.79 -11.39 -15.16
CA VAL A 290 -13.97 -9.96 -14.91
C VAL A 290 -14.86 -9.34 -15.98
N ILE A 291 -15.81 -8.50 -15.56
CA ILE A 291 -16.61 -7.65 -16.47
C ILE A 291 -15.91 -6.31 -16.65
N ALA A 292 -15.78 -5.89 -17.91
CA ALA A 292 -15.24 -4.60 -18.28
C ALA A 292 -16.00 -3.43 -17.66
N ASN A 293 -15.24 -2.44 -17.15
CA ASN A 293 -15.80 -1.14 -16.83
C ASN A 293 -15.01 -0.03 -17.56
N HIS A 294 -15.48 0.31 -18.75
CA HIS A 294 -14.83 1.33 -19.60
C HIS A 294 -14.95 2.75 -19.02
N SER A 295 -15.82 2.99 -18.04
CA SER A 295 -15.99 4.30 -17.41
C SER A 295 -14.99 4.60 -16.30
N LEU A 296 -14.10 3.63 -15.97
CA LEU A 296 -13.06 3.83 -14.98
C LEU A 296 -12.11 4.96 -15.36
N LYS A 297 -11.83 5.82 -14.38
CA LYS A 297 -10.91 6.96 -14.48
C LYS A 297 -10.05 7.09 -13.22
N CYS A 298 -9.03 7.96 -13.28
CA CYS A 298 -8.20 8.28 -12.10
C CYS A 298 -9.07 8.80 -10.95
N GLU A 299 -8.76 8.34 -9.74
CA GLU A 299 -9.20 9.02 -8.53
C GLU A 299 -8.57 10.42 -8.48
N THR A 300 -9.28 11.38 -7.92
CA THR A 300 -8.77 12.75 -7.77
C THR A 300 -8.70 13.13 -6.31
N GLN A 301 -7.54 13.56 -5.86
CA GLN A 301 -7.35 14.18 -4.56
C GLN A 301 -7.21 15.69 -4.71
N ILE A 302 -8.08 16.44 -4.03
CA ILE A 302 -8.05 17.90 -3.96
C ILE A 302 -7.50 18.29 -2.60
N SER A 303 -6.39 19.03 -2.60
CA SER A 303 -5.80 19.61 -1.38
C SER A 303 -5.99 21.11 -1.34
N THR A 304 -6.32 21.61 -0.16
CA THR A 304 -6.36 23.05 0.16
C THR A 304 -5.59 23.24 1.46
N ASP A 305 -4.58 24.08 1.44
CA ASP A 305 -3.71 24.33 2.58
C ASP A 305 -3.53 25.85 2.79
N ILE A 306 -3.63 26.28 4.05
CA ILE A 306 -3.36 27.67 4.46
C ILE A 306 -2.45 27.60 5.69
N ALA A 307 -1.30 28.25 5.63
CA ALA A 307 -0.33 28.22 6.71
C ALA A 307 0.23 29.59 7.04
N LEU A 308 0.51 29.79 8.31
CA LEU A 308 1.28 30.90 8.86
C LEU A 308 2.61 30.39 9.37
N GLU A 309 3.70 30.81 8.74
CA GLU A 309 5.08 30.56 9.18
C GLU A 309 5.58 31.78 9.92
N PHE A 310 6.17 31.61 11.10
CA PHE A 310 6.68 32.67 11.92
C PHE A 310 8.04 32.38 12.54
N GLY A 311 8.82 33.44 12.72
CA GLY A 311 10.07 33.44 13.48
C GLY A 311 10.05 34.63 14.44
N LEU A 312 10.19 34.40 15.72
CA LEU A 312 10.04 35.40 16.77
C LEU A 312 11.26 35.38 17.71
N PHE A 313 11.70 36.59 18.08
CA PHE A 313 12.76 36.85 19.08
C PHE A 313 14.09 36.13 18.76
N ASP A 314 14.38 35.81 17.50
CA ASP A 314 15.53 35.02 17.02
C ASP A 314 15.65 33.65 17.70
N ARG A 315 14.58 33.17 18.33
CA ARG A 315 14.58 31.91 19.13
C ARG A 315 13.44 30.98 18.85
N LEU A 316 12.26 31.49 18.58
CA LEU A 316 11.07 30.69 18.34
C LEU A 316 10.74 30.71 16.85
N THR A 317 10.74 29.57 16.20
CA THR A 317 10.19 29.38 14.87
C THR A 317 9.01 28.42 14.92
N GLY A 318 8.06 28.60 14.02
CA GLY A 318 6.93 27.67 13.96
C GLY A 318 6.09 27.84 12.72
N THR A 319 5.25 26.85 12.51
CA THR A 319 4.24 26.82 11.46
C THR A 319 2.92 26.38 12.05
N ILE A 320 1.85 27.07 11.70
CA ILE A 320 0.48 26.67 11.95
C ILE A 320 -0.20 26.52 10.61
N GLU A 321 -0.67 25.33 10.30
CA GLU A 321 -1.28 25.00 9.02
C GLU A 321 -2.66 24.39 9.20
N TYR A 322 -3.64 24.91 8.45
CA TYR A 322 -4.91 24.24 8.22
C TYR A 322 -4.88 23.56 6.88
N PHE A 323 -5.22 22.28 6.84
CA PHE A 323 -5.33 21.50 5.62
C PHE A 323 -6.71 20.90 5.45
N LYS A 324 -7.10 20.70 4.20
CA LYS A 324 -8.27 19.94 3.80
C LYS A 324 -7.95 19.14 2.54
N LYS A 325 -8.11 17.80 2.60
CA LYS A 325 -7.89 16.86 1.50
C LYS A 325 -9.20 16.14 1.20
N ASP A 326 -9.76 16.39 0.03
CA ASP A 326 -10.95 15.71 -0.50
C ASP A 326 -10.51 14.65 -1.52
N SER A 327 -10.65 13.38 -1.21
CA SER A 327 -10.48 12.28 -2.17
C SER A 327 -11.83 12.00 -2.82
N LYS A 328 -11.91 12.16 -4.14
CA LYS A 328 -13.10 11.97 -4.98
C LYS A 328 -12.90 10.83 -5.96
N ASP A 329 -14.01 10.32 -6.47
CA ASP A 329 -14.03 9.25 -7.47
C ASP A 329 -13.22 8.03 -6.99
N LEU A 330 -13.29 7.74 -5.67
CA LEU A 330 -12.60 6.60 -5.07
C LEU A 330 -13.07 5.31 -5.72
N LEU A 331 -12.16 4.41 -5.97
CA LEU A 331 -12.43 3.11 -6.57
C LEU A 331 -12.94 2.15 -5.51
N PHE A 332 -14.14 1.62 -5.73
CA PHE A 332 -14.79 0.66 -4.86
C PHE A 332 -15.19 -0.58 -5.64
N ASP A 333 -14.98 -1.74 -5.01
CA ASP A 333 -15.54 -3.00 -5.44
C ASP A 333 -17.02 -3.05 -5.07
N VAL A 334 -17.87 -2.88 -6.07
CA VAL A 334 -19.34 -2.88 -5.90
C VAL A 334 -19.87 -4.28 -6.14
N SER A 335 -20.35 -4.92 -5.08
CA SER A 335 -20.92 -6.27 -5.15
C SER A 335 -22.03 -6.35 -6.19
N GLN A 336 -22.04 -7.43 -6.97
CA GLN A 336 -23.03 -7.74 -7.99
C GLN A 336 -23.87 -8.96 -7.58
N PRO A 337 -25.11 -9.06 -8.06
CA PRO A 337 -25.88 -10.30 -7.90
C PRO A 337 -25.16 -11.46 -8.61
N ALA A 338 -25.21 -12.66 -8.04
CA ALA A 338 -24.58 -13.87 -8.61
C ALA A 338 -25.04 -14.18 -10.05
N SER A 339 -26.23 -13.73 -10.44
CA SER A 339 -26.77 -13.89 -11.80
C SER A 339 -25.98 -13.12 -12.87
N VAL A 340 -25.13 -12.18 -12.49
CA VAL A 340 -24.24 -11.42 -13.41
C VAL A 340 -23.02 -12.23 -13.79
N GLY A 341 -22.68 -13.28 -13.02
CA GLY A 341 -21.54 -14.15 -13.28
C GLY A 341 -20.21 -13.67 -12.70
N VAL A 342 -20.18 -12.50 -12.04
CA VAL A 342 -19.05 -11.98 -11.27
C VAL A 342 -19.54 -11.50 -9.92
N THR A 343 -18.66 -11.49 -8.92
CA THR A 343 -18.99 -11.12 -7.55
C THR A 343 -19.02 -9.60 -7.34
N SER A 344 -18.23 -8.87 -8.10
CA SER A 344 -18.10 -7.41 -7.99
C SER A 344 -17.64 -6.76 -9.29
N ILE A 345 -17.83 -5.45 -9.37
CA ILE A 345 -17.31 -4.58 -10.45
C ILE A 345 -16.70 -3.34 -9.80
N ILE A 346 -15.47 -2.99 -10.17
CA ILE A 346 -14.81 -1.77 -9.70
C ILE A 346 -15.48 -0.54 -10.34
N GLN A 347 -15.81 0.45 -9.50
CA GLN A 347 -16.45 1.70 -9.94
C GLN A 347 -15.85 2.91 -9.22
N ASN A 348 -15.80 4.06 -9.90
CA ASN A 348 -15.41 5.33 -9.29
C ASN A 348 -16.59 5.92 -8.49
N ILE A 349 -16.76 5.47 -7.27
CA ILE A 349 -17.87 5.91 -6.41
C ILE A 349 -17.33 6.13 -5.01
N GLY A 350 -17.43 7.32 -4.52
CA GLY A 350 -17.06 7.60 -3.13
C GLY A 350 -16.30 8.90 -2.98
N LYS A 351 -16.46 9.46 -1.79
CA LYS A 351 -15.75 10.67 -1.39
C LYS A 351 -15.44 10.61 0.08
N VAL A 352 -14.15 10.85 0.40
CA VAL A 352 -13.67 10.96 1.78
C VAL A 352 -12.95 12.30 1.93
N THR A 353 -13.20 12.96 3.06
CA THR A 353 -12.54 14.22 3.42
C THR A 353 -11.70 14.02 4.66
N ASN A 354 -10.44 14.43 4.59
CA ASN A 354 -9.55 14.61 5.73
C ASN A 354 -9.29 16.11 5.90
N SER A 355 -9.51 16.65 7.09
CA SER A 355 -9.20 18.05 7.39
C SER A 355 -8.61 18.16 8.78
N GLY A 356 -7.74 19.15 8.98
CA GLY A 356 -7.07 19.26 10.27
C GLY A 356 -6.24 20.51 10.43
N VAL A 357 -5.57 20.56 11.57
CA VAL A 357 -4.60 21.59 11.89
C VAL A 357 -3.30 20.92 12.28
N GLU A 358 -2.20 21.40 11.71
CA GLU A 358 -0.83 20.99 12.05
C GLU A 358 -0.13 22.18 12.70
N ILE A 359 0.58 21.90 13.79
CA ILE A 359 1.37 22.86 14.52
C ILE A 359 2.77 22.32 14.68
N GLU A 360 3.76 23.08 14.28
CA GLU A 360 5.17 22.80 14.49
C GLU A 360 5.81 23.99 15.17
N LEU A 361 6.56 23.74 16.22
CA LEU A 361 7.24 24.76 17.01
C LEU A 361 8.67 24.32 17.33
N ASP A 362 9.63 25.17 17.07
CA ASP A 362 11.03 24.99 17.45
C ASP A 362 11.51 26.18 18.27
N TYR A 363 12.02 25.90 19.46
CA TYR A 363 12.54 26.91 20.38
C TYR A 363 14.02 26.69 20.68
N ASN A 364 14.85 27.67 20.34
CA ASN A 364 16.25 27.71 20.71
C ASN A 364 16.36 28.26 22.15
N ALA A 365 16.35 27.34 23.12
CA ALA A 365 16.34 27.67 24.54
C ALA A 365 17.64 28.36 24.98
N PHE A 366 18.78 27.87 24.44
CA PHE A 366 20.09 28.37 24.77
C PHE A 366 21.08 28.16 23.63
N LYS A 367 21.84 29.19 23.30
CA LYS A 367 22.93 29.11 22.32
C LYS A 367 24.07 30.02 22.72
N ASN A 368 25.25 29.44 22.91
CA ASN A 368 26.49 30.17 23.07
C ASN A 368 27.58 29.58 22.15
N LYS A 369 28.84 29.92 22.39
CA LYS A 369 29.97 29.44 21.55
C LYS A 369 30.17 27.93 21.61
N ASP A 370 29.88 27.31 22.76
CA ASP A 370 30.18 25.90 23.03
C ASP A 370 28.92 25.02 23.12
N TRP A 371 27.75 25.62 23.36
CA TRP A 371 26.49 24.90 23.59
C TRP A 371 25.34 25.43 22.75
N SER A 372 24.56 24.54 22.22
CA SER A 372 23.28 24.86 21.56
C SER A 372 22.21 23.89 22.05
N VAL A 373 21.13 24.39 22.65
CA VAL A 373 20.00 23.61 23.15
C VAL A 373 18.74 24.10 22.46
N SER A 374 18.12 23.21 21.68
CA SER A 374 16.85 23.46 21.00
C SER A 374 15.81 22.44 21.46
N VAL A 375 14.56 22.85 21.53
CA VAL A 375 13.41 22.00 21.85
C VAL A 375 12.37 22.19 20.76
N GLY A 376 12.01 21.08 20.11
CA GLY A 376 10.97 21.05 19.09
C GLY A 376 9.74 20.27 19.56
N ALA A 377 8.56 20.71 19.13
CA ALA A 377 7.29 20.03 19.35
C ALA A 377 6.42 20.12 18.12
N ASN A 378 5.70 19.07 17.78
CA ASN A 378 4.68 19.06 16.76
C ASN A 378 3.38 18.42 17.25
N ALA A 379 2.27 18.83 16.68
CA ALA A 379 0.95 18.27 16.93
C ALA A 379 0.09 18.33 15.69
N THR A 380 -0.61 17.25 15.38
CA THR A 380 -1.55 17.16 14.28
C THR A 380 -2.92 16.73 14.77
N PHE A 381 -3.94 17.51 14.46
CA PHE A 381 -5.34 17.21 14.75
C PHE A 381 -6.06 16.91 13.43
N VAL A 382 -6.52 15.68 13.25
CA VAL A 382 -7.16 15.21 12.00
C VAL A 382 -8.59 14.80 12.24
N LYS A 383 -9.49 15.25 11.36
CA LYS A 383 -10.87 14.79 11.25
C LYS A 383 -11.09 14.12 9.90
N ASN A 384 -11.34 12.82 9.93
CA ASN A 384 -11.72 12.03 8.77
C ASN A 384 -13.23 11.92 8.64
N LYS A 385 -13.79 12.04 7.43
CA LYS A 385 -15.22 11.94 7.19
C LYS A 385 -15.54 11.35 5.81
N ILE A 386 -16.33 10.29 5.80
CA ILE A 386 -16.93 9.77 4.58
C ILE A 386 -18.03 10.73 4.13
N LYS A 387 -17.96 11.22 2.89
CA LYS A 387 -18.92 12.17 2.31
C LYS A 387 -19.90 11.50 1.38
N ASN A 388 -19.47 10.44 0.69
CA ASN A 388 -20.32 9.69 -0.23
C ASN A 388 -19.89 8.23 -0.28
N LEU A 389 -20.85 7.32 -0.27
CA LEU A 389 -20.69 5.88 -0.47
C LEU A 389 -21.50 5.42 -1.69
N PRO A 390 -21.16 4.24 -2.27
CA PRO A 390 -22.00 3.58 -3.27
C PRO A 390 -23.46 3.45 -2.80
N ALA A 391 -24.42 3.54 -3.72
CA ALA A 391 -25.85 3.49 -3.40
C ALA A 391 -26.24 2.23 -2.60
N THR A 392 -25.60 1.09 -2.90
CA THR A 392 -25.79 -0.20 -2.20
C THR A 392 -25.31 -0.18 -0.74
N MET A 393 -24.45 0.77 -0.37
CA MET A 393 -23.84 0.88 0.97
C MET A 393 -24.43 2.05 1.78
N LYS A 394 -25.26 2.92 1.17
CA LYS A 394 -25.72 4.17 1.84
C LYS A 394 -26.59 3.91 3.05
N GLU A 395 -27.53 2.99 2.95
CA GLU A 395 -28.55 2.74 3.98
C GLU A 395 -27.97 2.02 5.19
N ASN A 396 -27.26 0.91 4.97
CA ASN A 396 -26.76 0.04 6.03
C ASN A 396 -25.27 0.21 6.34
N GLY A 397 -24.57 1.00 5.53
CA GLY A 397 -23.13 1.11 5.56
C GLY A 397 -22.44 -0.14 5.01
N TYR A 398 -21.12 -0.17 5.13
CA TYR A 398 -20.28 -1.30 4.74
C TYR A 398 -19.41 -1.73 5.91
N ILE A 399 -19.45 -3.02 6.26
CA ILE A 399 -18.63 -3.58 7.33
C ILE A 399 -17.41 -4.23 6.70
N SER A 400 -16.22 -3.77 7.11
CA SER A 400 -14.92 -4.31 6.71
C SER A 400 -14.12 -4.67 7.97
N GLY A 401 -14.03 -5.96 8.26
CA GLY A 401 -13.40 -6.47 9.48
C GLY A 401 -14.07 -5.89 10.73
N SER A 402 -13.30 -5.15 11.51
CA SER A 402 -13.74 -4.51 12.76
C SER A 402 -14.22 -3.07 12.60
N LYS A 403 -14.45 -2.61 11.36
CA LYS A 403 -14.85 -1.22 11.06
C LYS A 403 -16.17 -1.19 10.31
N LYS A 404 -16.91 -0.08 10.49
CA LYS A 404 -18.14 0.18 9.71
C LYS A 404 -18.06 1.55 9.06
N TRP A 405 -18.22 1.56 7.74
CA TRP A 405 -18.24 2.79 6.95
C TRP A 405 -19.68 3.26 6.79
N LEU A 406 -19.92 4.48 7.23
CA LEU A 406 -21.20 5.18 7.13
C LEU A 406 -20.98 6.61 6.65
N GLU A 407 -21.85 7.14 5.82
CA GLU A 407 -21.79 8.55 5.43
C GLU A 407 -21.86 9.45 6.68
N GLY A 408 -20.99 10.45 6.71
CA GLY A 408 -20.86 11.36 7.85
C GLY A 408 -19.95 10.89 8.97
N LYS A 409 -19.55 9.61 8.99
CA LYS A 409 -18.64 9.01 9.98
C LYS A 409 -17.21 8.90 9.44
N SER A 410 -16.28 8.51 10.32
CA SER A 410 -14.91 8.21 9.93
C SER A 410 -14.78 6.82 9.33
N ILE A 411 -13.80 6.63 8.39
CA ILE A 411 -13.42 5.29 7.91
C ILE A 411 -12.78 4.43 9.01
N TYR A 412 -12.36 5.04 10.10
CA TYR A 412 -11.70 4.38 11.23
C TYR A 412 -12.66 4.03 12.36
N GLU A 413 -13.98 4.27 12.19
CA GLU A 413 -14.98 3.98 13.23
C GLU A 413 -15.05 2.48 13.48
N PHE A 414 -14.82 2.07 14.72
CA PHE A 414 -14.88 0.67 15.10
C PHE A 414 -16.32 0.15 15.12
N TRP A 415 -16.50 -1.06 14.66
CA TRP A 415 -17.73 -1.81 14.71
C TRP A 415 -17.48 -3.16 15.35
N LEU A 416 -17.57 -3.19 16.65
CA LEU A 416 -17.24 -4.35 17.48
C LEU A 416 -18.44 -4.70 18.36
N ARG A 417 -18.49 -5.96 18.78
CA ARG A 417 -19.42 -6.36 19.83
C ARG A 417 -19.00 -5.66 21.13
N GLN A 418 -19.95 -5.07 21.81
CA GLN A 418 -19.69 -4.42 23.10
C GLN A 418 -19.46 -5.50 24.15
N TRP A 419 -18.30 -5.49 24.77
CA TRP A 419 -17.94 -6.40 25.84
C TRP A 419 -18.74 -6.08 27.11
N HIS A 420 -19.33 -7.13 27.75
CA HIS A 420 -20.11 -6.98 28.98
C HIS A 420 -19.44 -7.65 30.18
N GLY A 421 -18.52 -8.58 29.99
CA GLY A 421 -17.84 -9.29 31.06
C GLY A 421 -17.62 -10.76 30.77
N VAL A 422 -17.42 -11.54 31.83
CA VAL A 422 -17.25 -13.00 31.77
C VAL A 422 -18.35 -13.63 32.61
N ASP A 423 -18.98 -14.66 32.06
CA ASP A 423 -19.93 -15.49 32.81
C ASP A 423 -19.18 -16.19 33.97
N PRO A 424 -19.55 -15.91 35.26
CA PRO A 424 -18.85 -16.50 36.38
C PRO A 424 -19.05 -18.01 36.54
N GLN A 425 -20.00 -18.60 35.84
CA GLN A 425 -20.30 -20.04 35.92
C GLN A 425 -19.58 -20.83 34.87
N THR A 426 -19.52 -20.29 33.61
CA THR A 426 -18.96 -21.01 32.46
C THR A 426 -17.58 -20.51 32.05
N GLY A 427 -17.21 -19.28 32.40
CA GLY A 427 -15.98 -18.63 31.96
C GLY A 427 -16.10 -18.01 30.57
N ASP A 428 -17.28 -18.04 29.94
CA ASP A 428 -17.50 -17.52 28.61
C ASP A 428 -17.55 -15.99 28.58
N GLY A 429 -17.13 -15.42 27.44
CA GLY A 429 -17.20 -13.98 27.22
C GLY A 429 -18.63 -13.51 26.92
N LEU A 430 -19.11 -12.55 27.69
CA LEU A 430 -20.43 -11.93 27.52
C LEU A 430 -20.35 -10.67 26.65
N TYR A 431 -21.31 -10.50 25.75
CA TYR A 431 -21.42 -9.35 24.86
C TYR A 431 -22.83 -8.78 24.90
N VAL A 432 -22.94 -7.44 24.81
CA VAL A 432 -24.26 -6.78 24.71
C VAL A 432 -24.94 -7.19 23.41
N ALA A 433 -26.13 -7.75 23.53
CA ALA A 433 -26.96 -8.13 22.38
C ALA A 433 -27.70 -6.91 21.82
N ASP A 434 -27.79 -6.79 20.48
CA ASP A 434 -28.68 -5.84 19.83
C ASP A 434 -30.07 -6.47 19.70
N VAL A 435 -30.83 -6.40 20.75
CA VAL A 435 -32.16 -7.02 20.85
C VAL A 435 -33.16 -6.51 19.80
N SER A 436 -32.88 -5.35 19.20
CA SER A 436 -33.76 -4.79 18.14
C SER A 436 -33.72 -5.62 16.84
N LYS A 437 -32.72 -6.46 16.67
CA LYS A 437 -32.54 -7.33 15.50
C LYS A 437 -33.06 -8.74 15.68
N TYR A 438 -33.46 -9.12 16.90
CA TYR A 438 -34.00 -10.45 17.16
C TYR A 438 -35.52 -10.43 16.98
N ASN A 439 -36.01 -11.13 15.98
CA ASN A 439 -37.42 -11.47 15.89
C ASN A 439 -37.76 -12.52 16.95
N GLN A 440 -38.88 -12.35 17.68
CA GLN A 440 -39.33 -13.33 18.69
C GLN A 440 -39.46 -14.78 18.17
N GLY A 441 -39.57 -14.99 16.86
CA GLY A 441 -39.65 -16.32 16.24
C GLY A 441 -38.28 -17.05 16.14
N ASN A 442 -37.16 -16.37 16.37
CA ASN A 442 -35.82 -16.95 16.28
C ASN A 442 -35.15 -17.22 17.63
N ILE A 443 -35.90 -17.04 18.72
CA ILE A 443 -35.42 -17.28 20.09
C ILE A 443 -35.51 -18.76 20.37
N GLY A 444 -34.37 -19.40 20.69
CA GLY A 444 -34.31 -20.77 21.22
C GLY A 444 -34.15 -21.90 20.19
N THR A 445 -33.85 -21.62 18.92
CA THR A 445 -33.68 -22.67 17.91
C THR A 445 -32.26 -22.74 17.34
N GLY A 446 -31.31 -23.33 18.07
CA GLY A 446 -30.01 -23.76 17.52
C GLY A 446 -28.97 -22.66 17.33
N ASP A 447 -27.78 -23.08 17.11
CA ASP A 447 -26.49 -22.41 16.88
C ASP A 447 -26.44 -20.87 16.89
N GLY A 448 -26.16 -20.31 18.06
CA GLY A 448 -25.90 -18.86 18.24
C GLY A 448 -27.16 -18.03 18.56
N ASN A 449 -28.33 -18.64 18.73
CA ASN A 449 -29.53 -17.96 19.17
C ASN A 449 -29.59 -17.85 20.71
N ILE A 450 -29.99 -16.70 21.22
CA ILE A 450 -30.23 -16.53 22.66
C ILE A 450 -31.57 -17.19 23.06
N THR A 451 -31.63 -17.74 24.24
CA THR A 451 -32.87 -18.28 24.82
C THR A 451 -33.85 -17.14 25.17
N GLN A 452 -35.14 -17.48 25.37
CA GLN A 452 -36.13 -16.48 25.78
C GLN A 452 -35.72 -15.82 27.11
N SER A 453 -35.18 -16.57 28.06
CA SER A 453 -34.69 -16.03 29.35
C SER A 453 -33.53 -15.06 29.15
N GLN A 454 -32.56 -15.38 28.27
CA GLN A 454 -31.47 -14.49 27.93
C GLN A 454 -31.97 -13.21 27.22
N PHE A 455 -32.97 -13.34 26.34
CA PHE A 455 -33.60 -12.19 25.71
C PHE A 455 -34.31 -11.27 26.73
N ASP A 456 -35.00 -11.85 27.69
CA ASP A 456 -35.72 -11.10 28.73
C ASP A 456 -34.76 -10.45 29.74
N GLU A 457 -33.60 -11.05 29.96
CA GLU A 457 -32.54 -10.51 30.82
C GLU A 457 -31.81 -9.32 30.16
N TYR A 458 -31.71 -9.29 28.82
CA TYR A 458 -31.05 -8.22 28.07
C TYR A 458 -31.99 -7.10 27.60
N LYS A 459 -33.29 -7.17 27.91
CA LYS A 459 -34.31 -6.17 27.57
C LYS A 459 -34.41 -5.08 28.63
#